data_2f59295625dc921973ef517334cb8919
#
_entry.id   2f59295625dc921973ef517334cb8919
#
_cell.length_a   1.000
_cell.length_b   1.000
_cell.length_c   1.000
_cell.angle_alpha   90.00
_cell.angle_beta   90.00
_cell.angle_gamma   90.00
#
_symmetry.space_group_name_H-M   'P 1'
#
loop_
_entity.id
_entity.type
_entity.pdbx_description
1 polymer ?
#
loop_
_entity_poly.entity_id
_entity_poly.type
_entity_poly.pdbx_seq_one_letter_code
_entity_poly.pdbx_strand_id
1 'polypeptide(L)'
;MSKFYLMGNYTAQAFQGFLKDPKSDRSKAAQSAAAAVGAKFISYDALRGSFDFIAVVEGSFEQIAGIKLATEASGALANINICEAIKMSGPAQQAGKVAGSYKAVSYTHLTLPTKRIV
;
A
#
# COMPACT_ATOMS: atom_id res chain seq x y z
N MET A 1 -0.37 -16.59 -1.83
CA MET A 1 -0.91 -15.37 -1.21
C MET A 1 -0.01 -14.21 -1.49
N SER A 2 -0.58 -13.06 -1.68
CA SER A 2 0.21 -11.86 -1.95
C SER A 2 0.53 -11.13 -0.66
N LYS A 3 1.63 -10.37 -0.70
CA LYS A 3 2.02 -9.51 0.41
C LYS A 3 1.63 -8.08 0.06
N PHE A 4 0.97 -7.44 1.01
CA PHE A 4 0.48 -6.07 0.83
C PHE A 4 1.06 -5.14 1.89
N TYR A 5 1.29 -3.90 1.47
CA TYR A 5 1.70 -2.81 2.34
C TYR A 5 0.52 -1.86 2.45
N LEU A 6 0.08 -1.60 3.69
CA LEU A 6 -0.98 -0.63 3.94
C LEU A 6 -0.34 0.55 4.62
N MET A 7 -0.41 1.71 4.00
CA MET A 7 0.15 2.94 4.53
C MET A 7 -0.95 3.97 4.64
N GLY A 8 -1.00 4.69 5.73
CA GLY A 8 -2.05 5.66 5.92
C GLY A 8 -1.77 6.62 7.04
N ASN A 9 -2.81 7.29 7.47
CA ASN A 9 -2.72 8.34 8.47
C ASN A 9 -3.65 8.06 9.65
N TYR A 10 -3.24 8.52 10.82
CA TYR A 10 -4.09 8.52 11.99
C TYR A 10 -5.04 9.69 11.91
N THR A 11 -6.26 9.48 12.40
CA THR A 11 -7.24 10.56 12.51
C THR A 11 -7.04 11.32 13.82
N ALA A 12 -7.77 12.41 13.98
CA ALA A 12 -7.78 13.15 15.24
C ALA A 12 -8.18 12.24 16.40
N GLN A 13 -9.14 11.35 16.16
CA GLN A 13 -9.58 10.40 17.18
C GLN A 13 -8.42 9.49 17.64
N ALA A 14 -7.64 9.00 16.69
CA ALA A 14 -6.48 8.17 17.02
C ALA A 14 -5.42 8.98 17.77
N PHE A 15 -5.16 10.20 17.34
CA PHE A 15 -4.21 11.06 18.04
C PHE A 15 -4.62 11.33 19.47
N GLN A 16 -5.91 11.49 19.72
CA GLN A 16 -6.39 11.66 21.09
C GLN A 16 -6.13 10.42 21.93
N GLY A 17 -6.22 9.24 21.33
CA GLY A 17 -5.84 8.02 22.01
C GLY A 17 -4.38 8.00 22.41
N PHE A 18 -3.49 8.48 21.54
CA PHE A 18 -2.07 8.59 21.86
C PHE A 18 -1.80 9.62 22.95
N LEU A 19 -2.56 10.70 23.00
CA LEU A 19 -2.43 11.70 24.06
C LEU A 19 -2.81 11.12 25.42
N LYS A 20 -3.84 10.27 25.46
CA LYS A 20 -4.26 9.65 26.70
C LYS A 20 -3.30 8.56 27.13
N ASP A 21 -2.73 7.84 26.19
CA ASP A 21 -1.81 6.74 26.47
C ASP A 21 -0.67 6.78 25.47
N PRO A 22 0.39 7.55 25.77
CA PRO A 22 1.52 7.69 24.85
C PRO A 22 2.25 6.38 24.55
N LYS A 23 2.02 5.35 25.37
CA LYS A 23 2.67 4.07 25.17
C LYS A 23 1.77 3.06 24.48
N SER A 24 0.60 3.47 23.99
CA SER A 24 -0.30 2.55 23.34
C SER A 24 0.35 1.95 22.10
N ASP A 25 0.09 0.66 21.89
CA ASP A 25 0.71 -0.11 20.83
C ASP A 25 -0.35 -0.48 19.80
N ARG A 26 -0.31 0.19 18.66
CA ARG A 26 -1.27 -0.04 17.57
C ARG A 26 -1.00 -1.32 16.79
N SER A 27 0.17 -1.94 16.97
CA SER A 27 0.47 -3.19 16.27
C SER A 27 -0.47 -4.31 16.69
N LYS A 28 -0.94 -4.31 17.94
CA LYS A 28 -1.90 -5.31 18.41
C LYS A 28 -3.23 -5.18 17.71
N ALA A 29 -3.68 -3.94 17.46
CA ALA A 29 -4.91 -3.70 16.72
C ALA A 29 -4.78 -4.19 15.28
N ALA A 30 -3.62 -3.97 14.66
CA ALA A 30 -3.35 -4.43 13.31
C ALA A 30 -3.33 -5.96 13.24
N GLN A 31 -2.73 -6.61 14.24
CA GLN A 31 -2.72 -8.07 14.32
C GLN A 31 -4.14 -8.62 14.43
N SER A 32 -4.98 -8.00 15.27
CA SER A 32 -6.36 -8.43 15.45
C SER A 32 -7.16 -8.25 14.16
N ALA A 33 -6.94 -7.16 13.44
CA ALA A 33 -7.63 -6.92 12.18
C ALA A 33 -7.26 -7.97 11.13
N ALA A 34 -5.98 -8.30 11.04
CA ALA A 34 -5.52 -9.33 10.11
C ALA A 34 -6.09 -10.69 10.46
N ALA A 35 -6.08 -11.04 11.76
CA ALA A 35 -6.61 -12.31 12.22
C ALA A 35 -8.11 -12.44 11.93
N ALA A 36 -8.85 -11.35 12.05
CA ALA A 36 -10.30 -11.37 11.85
C ALA A 36 -10.68 -11.78 10.43
N VAL A 37 -9.84 -11.50 9.43
CA VAL A 37 -10.10 -11.88 8.04
C VAL A 37 -9.28 -13.09 7.59
N GLY A 38 -8.54 -13.72 8.51
CA GLY A 38 -7.71 -14.87 8.17
C GLY A 38 -6.44 -14.53 7.39
N ALA A 39 -6.02 -13.27 7.42
CA ALA A 39 -4.78 -12.84 6.79
C ALA A 39 -3.61 -12.99 7.76
N LYS A 40 -2.40 -13.01 7.21
CA LYS A 40 -1.20 -13.18 8.02
C LYS A 40 -0.55 -11.82 8.27
N PHE A 41 -0.51 -11.43 9.53
CA PHE A 41 0.17 -10.20 9.93
C PHE A 41 1.67 -10.42 9.90
N ILE A 42 2.42 -9.48 9.31
CA ILE A 42 3.87 -9.55 9.26
C ILE A 42 4.50 -8.50 10.15
N SER A 43 4.14 -7.23 9.95
CA SER A 43 4.76 -6.16 10.72
C SER A 43 3.89 -4.90 10.72
N TYR A 44 4.18 -4.02 11.67
CA TYR A 44 3.54 -2.72 11.77
C TYR A 44 4.56 -1.74 12.33
N ASP A 45 4.69 -0.59 11.68
CA ASP A 45 5.57 0.47 12.15
C ASP A 45 4.85 1.81 12.10
N ALA A 46 5.05 2.62 13.13
CA ALA A 46 4.70 4.03 13.07
C ALA A 46 5.79 4.74 12.27
N LEU A 47 5.40 5.72 11.50
CA LEU A 47 6.32 6.39 10.58
C LEU A 47 6.37 7.88 10.85
N ARG A 48 7.50 8.45 10.50
CA ARG A 48 7.65 9.90 10.43
C ARG A 48 7.78 10.27 8.96
N GLY A 49 6.82 11.03 8.44
CA GLY A 49 6.82 11.41 7.03
C GLY A 49 5.41 11.61 6.52
N SER A 50 5.21 11.34 5.24
CA SER A 50 3.92 11.55 4.60
C SER A 50 2.83 10.63 5.12
N PHE A 51 3.23 9.43 5.56
CA PHE A 51 2.30 8.48 6.18
C PHE A 51 2.64 8.32 7.64
N ASP A 52 1.66 8.03 8.45
CA ASP A 52 1.84 7.88 9.90
C ASP A 52 2.12 6.44 10.30
N PHE A 53 1.77 5.47 9.44
CA PHE A 53 2.01 4.07 9.73
C PHE A 53 2.17 3.24 8.45
N ILE A 54 2.77 2.08 8.60
CA ILE A 54 2.81 1.06 7.57
C ILE A 54 2.56 -0.30 8.22
N ALA A 55 1.64 -1.06 7.65
CA ALA A 55 1.39 -2.43 8.06
C ALA A 55 1.70 -3.35 6.87
N VAL A 56 2.29 -4.50 7.16
CA VAL A 56 2.59 -5.50 6.14
C VAL A 56 1.79 -6.75 6.46
N VAL A 57 0.97 -7.19 5.51
CA VAL A 57 0.03 -8.29 5.70
C VAL A 57 -0.01 -9.14 4.45
N GLU A 58 -0.09 -10.45 4.62
CA GLU A 58 -0.25 -11.38 3.49
C GLU A 58 -1.68 -11.90 3.46
N GLY A 59 -2.25 -11.96 2.28
CA GLY A 59 -3.61 -12.45 2.10
C GLY A 59 -4.12 -12.17 0.70
N SER A 60 -5.43 -12.28 0.52
CA SER A 60 -6.09 -11.90 -0.72
C SER A 60 -6.37 -10.40 -0.70
N PHE A 61 -6.58 -9.84 -1.88
CA PHE A 61 -6.94 -8.41 -1.96
C PHE A 61 -8.23 -8.13 -1.19
N GLU A 62 -9.21 -9.03 -1.26
CA GLU A 62 -10.48 -8.83 -0.55
C GLU A 62 -10.29 -8.76 0.96
N GLN A 63 -9.40 -9.59 1.51
CA GLN A 63 -9.10 -9.54 2.94
C GLN A 63 -8.48 -8.21 3.31
N ILE A 64 -7.51 -7.77 2.52
CA ILE A 64 -6.79 -6.52 2.80
C ILE A 64 -7.71 -5.31 2.60
N ALA A 65 -8.51 -5.30 1.55
CA ALA A 65 -9.48 -4.24 1.32
C ALA A 65 -10.52 -4.17 2.44
N GLY A 66 -10.91 -5.33 2.97
CA GLY A 66 -11.80 -5.39 4.12
C GLY A 66 -11.21 -4.72 5.35
N ILE A 67 -9.92 -4.94 5.60
CA ILE A 67 -9.22 -4.27 6.69
C ILE A 67 -9.28 -2.75 6.49
N LYS A 68 -8.99 -2.28 5.28
CA LYS A 68 -9.03 -0.84 4.98
C LYS A 68 -10.43 -0.27 5.23
N LEU A 69 -11.45 -0.92 4.67
CA LEU A 69 -12.82 -0.42 4.81
C LEU A 69 -13.26 -0.34 6.26
N ALA A 70 -12.98 -1.39 7.03
CA ALA A 70 -13.41 -1.45 8.43
C ALA A 70 -12.68 -0.42 9.28
N THR A 71 -11.38 -0.27 9.10
CA THR A 71 -10.59 0.65 9.91
C THR A 71 -10.86 2.10 9.56
N GLU A 72 -11.10 2.40 8.29
CA GLU A 72 -11.49 3.77 7.91
C GLU A 72 -12.91 4.08 8.36
N ALA A 73 -13.82 3.11 8.26
CA ALA A 73 -15.20 3.31 8.71
C ALA A 73 -15.28 3.54 10.22
N SER A 74 -14.36 2.97 10.99
CA SER A 74 -14.33 3.16 12.43
C SER A 74 -13.92 4.58 12.83
N GLY A 75 -13.33 5.33 11.91
CA GLY A 75 -12.83 6.67 12.17
C GLY A 75 -11.44 6.72 12.77
N ALA A 76 -10.79 5.56 12.96
CA ALA A 76 -9.47 5.54 13.57
C ALA A 76 -8.35 5.83 12.56
N LEU A 77 -8.53 5.41 11.32
CA LEU A 77 -7.51 5.56 10.28
C LEU A 77 -8.10 6.23 9.07
N ALA A 78 -7.24 6.84 8.26
CA ALA A 78 -7.65 7.55 7.05
C ALA A 78 -6.58 7.41 5.97
N ASN A 79 -6.98 7.62 4.73
CA ASN A 79 -6.08 7.65 3.58
C ASN A 79 -5.22 6.41 3.43
N ILE A 80 -5.79 5.24 3.70
CA ILE A 80 -5.03 3.99 3.59
C ILE A 80 -4.79 3.68 2.12
N ASN A 81 -3.52 3.54 1.78
CA ASN A 81 -3.07 3.13 0.46
C ASN A 81 -2.65 1.67 0.53
N ILE A 82 -3.19 0.86 -0.35
CA ILE A 82 -2.85 -0.56 -0.43
C ILE A 82 -1.92 -0.76 -1.60
N CYS A 83 -0.71 -1.25 -1.33
CA CYS A 83 0.27 -1.55 -2.37
C CYS A 83 0.62 -3.03 -2.30
N GLU A 84 0.53 -3.71 -3.42
CA GLU A 84 0.86 -5.12 -3.47
C GLU A 84 2.33 -5.29 -3.86
N ALA A 85 3.04 -6.15 -3.13
CA ALA A 85 4.40 -6.51 -3.50
C ALA A 85 4.35 -7.44 -4.72
N ILE A 86 5.06 -7.09 -5.77
CA ILE A 86 5.12 -7.91 -6.98
C ILE A 86 6.57 -8.11 -7.40
N LYS A 87 6.77 -9.08 -8.28
CA LYS A 87 8.05 -9.23 -8.96
C LYS A 87 7.89 -8.63 -10.33
N MET A 88 8.79 -7.73 -10.70
CA MET A 88 8.68 -7.03 -11.98
C MET A 88 8.82 -7.96 -13.19
N SER A 89 9.34 -9.18 -13.01
CA SER A 89 9.50 -10.10 -14.13
C SER A 89 8.17 -10.41 -14.83
N GLY A 90 7.06 -10.53 -14.09
CA GLY A 90 5.76 -10.78 -14.68
C GLY A 90 5.30 -9.65 -15.57
N PRO A 91 5.14 -8.43 -15.04
CA PRO A 91 4.78 -7.27 -15.86
C PRO A 91 5.79 -7.01 -16.99
N ALA A 92 7.08 -7.22 -16.75
CA ALA A 92 8.10 -7.01 -17.79
C ALA A 92 7.89 -7.94 -18.98
N GLN A 93 7.53 -9.21 -18.72
CA GLN A 93 7.23 -10.14 -19.79
C GLN A 93 6.00 -9.70 -20.60
N GLN A 94 4.97 -9.23 -19.93
CA GLN A 94 3.78 -8.73 -20.61
C GLN A 94 4.11 -7.46 -21.39
N ALA A 95 4.94 -6.59 -20.82
CA ALA A 95 5.36 -5.36 -21.49
C ALA A 95 6.11 -5.66 -22.79
N GLY A 96 6.90 -6.74 -22.79
CA GLY A 96 7.59 -7.17 -24.01
C GLY A 96 6.61 -7.49 -25.15
N LYS A 97 5.47 -8.09 -24.82
CA LYS A 97 4.44 -8.38 -25.82
C LYS A 97 3.82 -7.08 -26.36
N VAL A 98 3.57 -6.12 -25.50
CA VAL A 98 3.03 -4.82 -25.89
C VAL A 98 4.05 -4.09 -26.78
N ALA A 99 5.30 -4.05 -26.35
CA ALA A 99 6.35 -3.37 -27.11
C ALA A 99 6.55 -3.99 -28.49
N GLY A 100 6.37 -5.31 -28.59
CA GLY A 100 6.49 -6.01 -29.87
C GLY A 100 5.35 -5.69 -30.84
N SER A 101 4.17 -5.34 -30.33
CA SER A 101 3.03 -5.05 -31.17
C SER A 101 2.71 -3.57 -31.30
N TYR A 102 3.09 -2.77 -30.30
CA TYR A 102 2.76 -1.36 -30.27
C TYR A 102 3.82 -0.56 -31.02
N LYS A 103 3.40 0.27 -31.92
CA LYS A 103 4.31 1.15 -32.62
C LYS A 103 3.91 2.58 -32.34
N ALA A 104 4.77 3.26 -31.64
CA ALA A 104 4.52 4.66 -31.35
C ALA A 104 4.71 5.46 -32.62
N VAL A 105 3.70 6.19 -32.94
CA VAL A 105 3.75 7.00 -34.11
C VAL A 105 4.82 8.03 -33.98
N SER A 106 4.99 8.53 -32.81
CA SER A 106 5.84 9.63 -32.65
C SER A 106 7.25 9.34 -32.54
N TYR A 107 7.70 8.15 -32.60
CA TYR A 107 8.92 8.02 -32.40
C TYR A 107 9.84 8.26 -33.27
N THR A 108 9.48 8.62 -34.08
CA THR A 108 10.37 8.98 -34.95
C THR A 108 10.95 10.23 -34.53
N HIS A 109 11.16 10.76 -34.03
CA HIS A 109 11.65 11.87 -33.71
C HIS A 109 12.01 12.08 -32.43
N LEU A 110 12.08 11.70 -32.53
CA LEU A 110 12.37 11.89 -31.46
C LEU A 110 13.16 12.11 -30.97
N THR A 111 13.51 12.29 -31.18
CA THR A 111 14.01 12.38 -30.60
C THR A 111 14.37 12.83 -29.93
N LEU A 112 14.57 13.11 -29.89
CA LEU A 112 14.87 13.40 -29.08
C LEU A 112 15.03 13.75 -28.35
N PRO A 113 15.27 14.16 -28.58
CA PRO A 113 15.47 14.38 -27.61
C PRO A 113 15.45 14.30 -26.74
N THR A 114 15.68 14.26 -26.67
CA THR A 114 15.69 13.98 -25.81
C THR A 114 15.63 13.72 -25.03
N LYS A 115 15.95 13.72 -25.09
CA LYS A 115 15.90 13.32 -24.41
C LYS A 115 15.58 13.29 -23.47
N ARG A 116 15.79 13.49 -23.75
CA ARG A 116 15.52 13.28 -22.97
C ARG A 116 15.13 13.34 -22.08
N ILE A 117 15.33 13.53 -22.36
CA ILE A 117 14.97 13.38 -21.59
C ILE A 117 14.68 13.25 -20.87
N VAL A 118 14.99 13.42 -21.19
CA VAL A 118 14.68 13.24 -20.53
C VAL A 118 14.41 12.87 -20.19
#